data_04e69a4fa9ba0172295e939b15c17b4e
#
_entry.id   04e69a4fa9ba0172295e939b15c17b4e
#
_cell.length_a   1.000
_cell.length_b   1.000
_cell.length_c   1.000
_cell.angle_alpha   90.00
_cell.angle_beta   90.00
_cell.angle_gamma   90.00
#
_symmetry.space_group_name_H-M   'P 1'
#
loop_
_entity.id
_entity.type
_entity.pdbx_description
1 polymer ?
#
loop_
_entity_poly.entity_id
_entity_poly.type
_entity_poly.pdbx_seq_one_letter_code
_entity_poly.pdbx_strand_id
1 'polypeptide(L)'
;ASYRAFQEHYAGLAQQCGVDLFIAGCEMVQTERREAEWREVIAAIRRKYDGLVSYNTDKYQEHNVKWWDAVDVISSSGYYPIDDWDNQLDRIEQVVKKFDKPFFFAEAGCMSVKGSNQVPNDWGVQGAYDEKGQADWFRTMFAACQKREWVGGFGIWEWAAWHGDGTKPVKRNDYEVYGKEALEVIYRKYSQVLE
;
A
#
# COMPACT_ATOMS: atom_id res chain seq x y z
N ALA A 1 -3.17 -25.66 -0.24
CA ALA A 1 -2.36 -26.29 -1.30
C ALA A 1 -2.37 -25.45 -2.59
N SER A 2 -3.53 -25.03 -3.11
CA SER A 2 -3.64 -24.27 -4.38
C SER A 2 -2.98 -22.90 -4.31
N TYR A 3 -3.18 -22.13 -3.23
CA TYR A 3 -2.58 -20.81 -3.07
C TYR A 3 -1.04 -20.87 -3.02
N ARG A 4 -0.48 -21.84 -2.29
CA ARG A 4 0.98 -22.05 -2.26
C ARG A 4 1.54 -22.33 -3.64
N ALA A 5 0.92 -23.23 -4.42
CA ALA A 5 1.38 -23.53 -5.78
C ALA A 5 1.28 -22.30 -6.72
N PHE A 6 0.23 -21.48 -6.56
CA PHE A 6 0.09 -20.22 -7.27
C PHE A 6 1.26 -19.28 -6.93
N GLN A 7 1.57 -19.08 -5.66
CA GLN A 7 2.67 -18.22 -5.24
C GLN A 7 4.05 -18.76 -5.69
N GLU A 8 4.29 -20.07 -5.63
CA GLU A 8 5.53 -20.66 -6.15
C GLU A 8 5.72 -20.42 -7.65
N HIS A 9 4.64 -20.50 -8.44
CA HIS A 9 4.70 -20.22 -9.88
C HIS A 9 5.11 -18.76 -10.14
N TYR A 10 4.42 -17.79 -9.51
CA TYR A 10 4.71 -16.38 -9.75
C TYR A 10 6.03 -15.92 -9.11
N ALA A 11 6.47 -16.52 -8.02
CA ALA A 11 7.80 -16.30 -7.46
C ALA A 11 8.90 -16.72 -8.46
N GLY A 12 8.70 -17.82 -9.16
CA GLY A 12 9.62 -18.24 -10.25
C GLY A 12 9.65 -17.25 -11.42
N LEU A 13 8.50 -16.69 -11.80
CA LEU A 13 8.45 -15.63 -12.82
C LEU A 13 9.10 -14.34 -12.32
N ALA A 14 8.86 -13.93 -11.07
CA ALA A 14 9.49 -12.77 -10.46
C ALA A 14 11.03 -12.88 -10.48
N GLN A 15 11.56 -14.06 -10.16
CA GLN A 15 13.01 -14.33 -10.26
C GLN A 15 13.52 -14.15 -11.69
N GLN A 16 12.82 -14.73 -12.67
CA GLN A 16 13.21 -14.64 -14.09
C GLN A 16 13.17 -13.21 -14.62
N CYS A 17 12.23 -12.40 -14.13
CA CYS A 17 12.06 -11.00 -14.54
C CYS A 17 12.92 -10.01 -13.75
N GLY A 18 13.68 -10.45 -12.74
CA GLY A 18 14.49 -9.57 -11.90
C GLY A 18 13.64 -8.58 -11.08
N VAL A 19 12.49 -9.02 -10.56
CA VAL A 19 11.61 -8.21 -9.72
C VAL A 19 12.31 -7.92 -8.38
N ASP A 20 12.24 -6.68 -7.89
CA ASP A 20 12.92 -6.27 -6.64
C ASP A 20 12.15 -6.69 -5.39
N LEU A 21 10.82 -6.67 -5.44
CA LEU A 21 9.95 -6.98 -4.30
C LEU A 21 8.75 -7.84 -4.73
N PHE A 22 8.54 -8.96 -4.05
CA PHE A 22 7.40 -9.85 -4.24
C PHE A 22 6.44 -9.75 -3.07
N ILE A 23 5.19 -9.36 -3.33
CA ILE A 23 4.13 -9.29 -2.31
C ILE A 23 3.37 -10.62 -2.30
N ALA A 24 3.52 -11.40 -1.23
CA ALA A 24 2.99 -12.76 -1.10
C ALA A 24 1.48 -12.86 -0.95
N GLY A 25 0.79 -11.75 -0.78
CA GLY A 25 -0.67 -11.65 -0.66
C GLY A 25 -1.10 -10.24 -0.28
N CYS A 26 -2.36 -9.93 -0.56
CA CYS A 26 -2.96 -8.64 -0.29
C CYS A 26 -4.27 -8.83 0.46
N GLU A 27 -4.40 -8.19 1.62
CA GLU A 27 -5.62 -8.09 2.44
C GLU A 27 -6.35 -9.41 2.71
N MET A 28 -5.61 -10.51 2.88
CA MET A 28 -6.20 -11.82 3.13
C MET A 28 -6.53 -12.03 4.62
N VAL A 29 -7.18 -11.04 5.23
CA VAL A 29 -7.43 -10.87 6.69
C VAL A 29 -7.94 -12.16 7.36
N GLN A 30 -8.88 -12.87 6.72
CA GLN A 30 -9.47 -14.09 7.29
C GLN A 30 -8.45 -15.24 7.45
N THR A 31 -7.35 -15.18 6.71
CA THR A 31 -6.32 -16.23 6.73
C THR A 31 -5.08 -15.85 7.51
N GLU A 32 -4.87 -14.58 7.86
CA GLU A 32 -3.66 -14.06 8.53
C GLU A 32 -3.35 -14.79 9.85
N ARG A 33 -4.40 -15.23 10.58
CA ARG A 33 -4.29 -16.02 11.81
C ARG A 33 -3.73 -17.44 11.59
N ARG A 34 -3.66 -17.90 10.34
CA ARG A 34 -3.10 -19.22 9.98
C ARG A 34 -1.59 -19.11 9.79
N GLU A 35 -0.89 -18.81 10.88
CA GLU A 35 0.54 -18.52 10.88
C GLU A 35 1.38 -19.65 10.25
N ALA A 36 1.14 -20.90 10.62
CA ALA A 36 1.91 -22.03 10.12
C ALA A 36 1.80 -22.14 8.58
N GLU A 37 0.61 -21.99 8.04
CA GLU A 37 0.38 -22.09 6.60
C GLU A 37 0.97 -20.89 5.84
N TRP A 38 0.94 -19.69 6.43
CA TRP A 38 1.60 -18.53 5.83
C TRP A 38 3.13 -18.70 5.83
N ARG A 39 3.72 -19.22 6.90
CA ARG A 39 5.15 -19.54 6.92
C ARG A 39 5.53 -20.56 5.85
N GLU A 40 4.67 -21.57 5.58
CA GLU A 40 4.87 -22.52 4.48
C GLU A 40 4.79 -21.83 3.10
N VAL A 41 3.87 -20.87 2.92
CA VAL A 41 3.76 -20.09 1.67
C VAL A 41 5.02 -19.26 1.46
N ILE A 42 5.47 -18.53 2.47
CA ILE A 42 6.70 -17.70 2.39
C ILE A 42 7.93 -18.59 2.10
N ALA A 43 8.06 -19.72 2.80
CA ALA A 43 9.15 -20.67 2.54
C ALA A 43 9.10 -21.25 1.11
N ALA A 44 7.90 -21.42 0.54
CA ALA A 44 7.74 -21.87 -0.84
C ALA A 44 8.17 -20.78 -1.84
N ILE A 45 7.82 -19.53 -1.61
CA ILE A 45 8.28 -18.38 -2.41
C ILE A 45 9.81 -18.30 -2.38
N ARG A 46 10.43 -18.39 -1.20
CA ARG A 46 11.88 -18.30 -1.02
C ARG A 46 12.68 -19.42 -1.71
N ARG A 47 12.07 -20.57 -2.01
CA ARG A 47 12.71 -21.59 -2.84
C ARG A 47 12.82 -21.23 -4.32
N LYS A 48 12.11 -20.19 -4.75
CA LYS A 48 12.00 -19.78 -6.15
C LYS A 48 12.45 -18.35 -6.43
N TYR A 49 12.57 -17.55 -5.37
CA TYR A 49 12.81 -16.12 -5.48
C TYR A 49 13.75 -15.63 -4.36
N ASP A 50 14.84 -14.99 -4.76
CA ASP A 50 15.92 -14.53 -3.87
C ASP A 50 15.78 -13.06 -3.46
N GLY A 51 14.86 -12.31 -4.09
CA GLY A 51 14.61 -10.90 -3.79
C GLY A 51 13.80 -10.68 -2.51
N LEU A 52 13.44 -9.44 -2.26
CA LEU A 52 12.67 -9.06 -1.08
C LEU A 52 11.23 -9.61 -1.13
N VAL A 53 10.76 -10.12 -0.01
CA VAL A 53 9.38 -10.61 0.14
C VAL A 53 8.64 -9.77 1.16
N SER A 54 7.41 -9.37 0.82
CA SER A 54 6.47 -8.69 1.70
C SER A 54 5.11 -9.39 1.71
N TYR A 55 4.24 -8.92 2.56
CA TYR A 55 2.81 -9.20 2.58
C TYR A 55 2.06 -7.90 2.86
N ASN A 56 1.02 -7.59 2.09
CA ASN A 56 0.18 -6.41 2.31
C ASN A 56 -1.03 -6.79 3.17
N THR A 57 -1.05 -6.36 4.42
CA THR A 57 -2.25 -6.51 5.28
C THR A 57 -3.22 -5.35 5.07
N ASP A 58 -4.49 -5.55 5.36
CA ASP A 58 -5.48 -4.47 5.39
C ASP A 58 -5.16 -3.49 6.53
N LYS A 59 -5.58 -2.22 6.38
CA LYS A 59 -5.49 -1.20 7.43
C LYS A 59 -6.04 -1.72 8.77
N TYR A 60 -5.47 -1.28 9.86
CA TYR A 60 -5.79 -1.70 11.24
C TYR A 60 -5.45 -3.15 11.60
N GLN A 61 -4.93 -3.97 10.67
CA GLN A 61 -4.64 -5.39 10.91
C GLN A 61 -3.15 -5.68 11.20
N GLU A 62 -2.27 -4.73 11.08
CA GLU A 62 -0.81 -4.92 11.13
C GLU A 62 -0.36 -5.66 12.40
N HIS A 63 -1.01 -5.41 13.54
CA HIS A 63 -0.72 -6.07 14.82
C HIS A 63 -1.26 -7.50 14.92
N ASN A 64 -2.17 -7.90 14.04
CA ASN A 64 -2.75 -9.25 14.01
C ASN A 64 -1.86 -10.26 13.30
N VAL A 65 -1.06 -9.82 12.33
CA VAL A 65 -0.10 -10.67 11.64
C VAL A 65 1.06 -11.01 12.60
N LYS A 66 1.23 -12.29 12.93
CA LYS A 66 2.23 -12.76 13.92
C LYS A 66 3.52 -13.27 13.28
N TRP A 67 3.56 -13.32 11.96
CA TRP A 67 4.66 -13.90 11.17
C TRP A 67 5.41 -12.87 10.31
N TRP A 68 5.41 -11.60 10.73
CA TRP A 68 6.21 -10.54 10.09
C TRP A 68 7.71 -10.85 10.04
N ASP A 69 8.21 -11.65 10.98
CA ASP A 69 9.60 -12.13 10.96
C ASP A 69 9.92 -13.02 9.74
N ALA A 70 8.92 -13.64 9.10
CA ALA A 70 9.11 -14.49 7.92
C ALA A 70 9.30 -13.70 6.61
N VAL A 71 8.91 -12.43 6.56
CA VAL A 71 9.09 -11.54 5.40
C VAL A 71 10.24 -10.55 5.62
N ASP A 72 10.67 -9.84 4.57
CA ASP A 72 11.74 -8.85 4.66
C ASP A 72 11.21 -7.45 4.95
N VAL A 73 10.03 -7.14 4.43
CA VAL A 73 9.38 -5.83 4.52
C VAL A 73 7.96 -6.00 5.02
N ILE A 74 7.56 -5.20 6.01
CA ILE A 74 6.17 -5.10 6.45
C ILE A 74 5.44 -4.17 5.50
N SER A 75 4.24 -4.54 5.04
CA SER A 75 3.41 -3.61 4.31
C SER A 75 1.93 -3.66 4.71
N SER A 76 1.25 -2.55 4.50
CA SER A 76 -0.15 -2.36 4.85
C SER A 76 -0.83 -1.43 3.87
N SER A 77 -2.16 -1.52 3.78
CA SER A 77 -3.00 -0.57 3.06
C SER A 77 -3.25 0.68 3.92
N GLY A 78 -2.90 1.85 3.39
CA GLY A 78 -2.95 3.13 4.10
C GLY A 78 -4.19 3.95 3.76
N TYR A 79 -5.39 3.44 4.02
CA TYR A 79 -6.66 4.16 3.79
C TYR A 79 -7.21 4.71 5.11
N TYR A 80 -6.45 5.60 5.77
CA TYR A 80 -6.87 6.21 7.04
C TYR A 80 -7.59 7.53 6.83
N PRO A 81 -8.58 7.88 7.70
CA PRO A 81 -9.18 9.21 7.73
C PRO A 81 -8.12 10.31 7.75
N ILE A 82 -8.41 11.43 7.10
CA ILE A 82 -7.44 12.53 6.94
C ILE A 82 -6.89 13.06 8.28
N ASP A 83 -7.67 13.01 9.33
CA ASP A 83 -7.34 13.49 10.69
C ASP A 83 -6.80 12.41 11.63
N ASP A 84 -6.64 11.16 11.17
CA ASP A 84 -6.22 10.02 12.02
C ASP A 84 -4.82 9.45 11.68
N TRP A 85 -4.12 10.02 10.72
CA TRP A 85 -2.82 9.52 10.26
C TRP A 85 -1.79 9.40 11.37
N ASP A 86 -1.60 10.42 12.20
CA ASP A 86 -0.60 10.40 13.27
C ASP A 86 -0.90 9.27 14.29
N ASN A 87 -2.16 9.06 14.69
CA ASN A 87 -2.55 7.97 15.59
C ASN A 87 -2.27 6.59 14.99
N GLN A 88 -2.57 6.40 13.70
CA GLN A 88 -2.34 5.11 13.04
C GLN A 88 -0.85 4.84 12.84
N LEU A 89 -0.07 5.85 12.51
CA LEU A 89 1.39 5.71 12.42
C LEU A 89 2.01 5.34 13.78
N ASP A 90 1.57 5.95 14.87
CA ASP A 90 2.04 5.60 16.23
C ASP A 90 1.70 4.14 16.59
N ARG A 91 0.54 3.64 16.15
CA ARG A 91 0.14 2.24 16.32
C ARG A 91 0.99 1.29 15.47
N ILE A 92 1.24 1.63 14.20
CA ILE A 92 2.05 0.83 13.27
C ILE A 92 3.51 0.79 13.73
N GLU A 93 4.03 1.90 14.26
CA GLU A 93 5.40 1.97 14.77
C GLU A 93 5.71 0.90 15.83
N GLN A 94 4.72 0.53 16.66
CA GLN A 94 4.90 -0.56 17.64
C GLN A 94 5.17 -1.91 16.95
N VAL A 95 4.54 -2.14 15.79
CA VAL A 95 4.76 -3.37 14.99
C VAL A 95 6.13 -3.31 14.34
N VAL A 96 6.49 -2.19 13.72
CA VAL A 96 7.80 -1.98 13.08
C VAL A 96 8.93 -2.19 14.09
N LYS A 97 8.86 -1.56 15.26
CA LYS A 97 9.85 -1.71 16.35
C LYS A 97 9.93 -3.13 16.88
N LYS A 98 8.78 -3.82 16.99
CA LYS A 98 8.75 -5.21 17.51
C LYS A 98 9.46 -6.18 16.59
N PHE A 99 9.32 -6.03 15.28
CA PHE A 99 9.86 -6.97 14.29
C PHE A 99 11.18 -6.49 13.68
N ASP A 100 11.56 -5.23 13.91
CA ASP A 100 12.78 -4.60 13.38
C ASP A 100 12.90 -4.79 11.86
N LYS A 101 11.84 -4.41 11.14
CA LYS A 101 11.72 -4.54 9.68
C LYS A 101 11.37 -3.19 9.04
N PRO A 102 11.86 -2.92 7.82
CA PRO A 102 11.38 -1.78 7.03
C PRO A 102 9.89 -1.92 6.75
N PHE A 103 9.24 -0.77 6.53
CA PHE A 103 7.81 -0.68 6.29
C PHE A 103 7.49 0.21 5.09
N PHE A 104 6.47 -0.14 4.31
CA PHE A 104 5.86 0.76 3.33
C PHE A 104 4.35 0.54 3.23
N PHE A 105 3.64 1.55 2.76
CA PHE A 105 2.24 1.39 2.39
C PHE A 105 2.15 0.85 0.97
N ALA A 106 1.78 -0.42 0.80
CA ALA A 106 1.65 -1.04 -0.52
C ALA A 106 0.44 -0.51 -1.31
N GLU A 107 -0.53 0.06 -0.59
CA GLU A 107 -1.64 0.81 -1.15
C GLU A 107 -1.90 2.05 -0.30
N ALA A 108 -2.16 3.19 -0.95
CA ALA A 108 -2.64 4.40 -0.30
C ALA A 108 -3.42 5.25 -1.30
N GLY A 109 -4.65 5.64 -0.94
CA GLY A 109 -5.51 6.38 -1.83
C GLY A 109 -6.75 6.97 -1.17
N CYS A 110 -7.36 7.90 -1.89
CA CYS A 110 -8.61 8.54 -1.52
C CYS A 110 -9.35 8.93 -2.79
N MET A 111 -10.67 8.73 -2.85
CA MET A 111 -11.45 9.16 -4.00
C MET A 111 -11.59 10.68 -4.07
N SER A 112 -11.71 11.22 -5.29
CA SER A 112 -12.05 12.63 -5.55
C SER A 112 -13.55 12.90 -5.36
N VAL A 113 -14.08 12.50 -4.22
CA VAL A 113 -15.49 12.64 -3.82
C VAL A 113 -15.58 13.38 -2.49
N LYS A 114 -16.48 14.34 -2.38
CA LYS A 114 -16.69 15.09 -1.13
C LYS A 114 -17.00 14.14 0.03
N GLY A 115 -16.17 14.21 1.08
CA GLY A 115 -16.28 13.38 2.27
C GLY A 115 -15.50 12.06 2.21
N SER A 116 -14.98 11.65 1.05
CA SER A 116 -14.17 10.43 0.94
C SER A 116 -12.91 10.49 1.82
N ASN A 117 -12.34 11.68 2.06
CA ASN A 117 -11.17 11.86 2.91
C ASN A 117 -11.38 11.46 4.39
N GLN A 118 -12.62 11.29 4.84
CA GLN A 118 -12.96 10.76 6.17
C GLN A 118 -13.16 9.24 6.17
N VAL A 119 -13.44 8.65 5.02
CA VAL A 119 -13.67 7.21 4.83
C VAL A 119 -12.97 6.72 3.55
N PRO A 120 -11.65 6.90 3.41
CA PRO A 120 -10.95 6.77 2.13
C PRO A 120 -11.00 5.37 1.52
N ASN A 121 -11.33 4.34 2.29
CA ASN A 121 -11.51 2.97 1.81
C ASN A 121 -12.94 2.63 1.38
N ASP A 122 -13.89 3.55 1.53
CA ASP A 122 -15.28 3.31 1.14
C ASP A 122 -15.50 3.67 -0.34
N TRP A 123 -15.55 2.66 -1.19
CA TRP A 123 -15.80 2.78 -2.63
C TRP A 123 -17.23 3.20 -2.95
N GLY A 124 -18.12 3.10 -1.98
CA GLY A 124 -19.55 3.42 -2.10
C GLY A 124 -19.88 4.88 -1.83
N VAL A 125 -18.92 5.69 -1.38
CA VAL A 125 -19.16 7.10 -1.09
C VAL A 125 -19.72 7.82 -2.31
N GLN A 126 -20.90 8.42 -2.14
CA GLN A 126 -21.54 9.24 -3.16
C GLN A 126 -21.44 10.70 -2.77
N GLY A 127 -21.14 11.57 -3.73
CA GLY A 127 -21.01 12.99 -3.47
C GLY A 127 -20.60 13.79 -4.71
N ALA A 128 -20.46 15.10 -4.52
CA ALA A 128 -19.91 15.97 -5.54
C ALA A 128 -18.44 15.65 -5.80
N TYR A 129 -17.98 15.91 -7.01
CA TYR A 129 -16.56 15.85 -7.36
C TYR A 129 -15.74 16.80 -6.46
N ASP A 130 -14.65 16.30 -5.89
CA ASP A 130 -13.78 17.02 -4.96
C ASP A 130 -12.31 16.58 -5.08
N GLU A 131 -11.65 17.01 -6.15
CA GLU A 131 -10.21 16.73 -6.33
C GLU A 131 -9.34 17.44 -5.28
N LYS A 132 -9.82 18.58 -4.74
CA LYS A 132 -9.12 19.27 -3.67
C LYS A 132 -9.10 18.44 -2.37
N GLY A 133 -10.23 17.85 -2.00
CA GLY A 133 -10.31 16.95 -0.85
C GLY A 133 -9.40 15.73 -0.99
N GLN A 134 -9.31 15.16 -2.20
CA GLN A 134 -8.34 14.11 -2.52
C GLN A 134 -6.90 14.60 -2.35
N ALA A 135 -6.55 15.75 -2.91
CA ALA A 135 -5.21 16.32 -2.81
C ALA A 135 -4.82 16.67 -1.35
N ASP A 136 -5.76 17.22 -0.56
CA ASP A 136 -5.54 17.53 0.85
C ASP A 136 -5.28 16.25 1.66
N TRP A 137 -5.95 15.14 1.34
CA TRP A 137 -5.70 13.85 1.95
C TRP A 137 -4.25 13.38 1.71
N PHE A 138 -3.76 13.43 0.46
CA PHE A 138 -2.37 13.08 0.13
C PHE A 138 -1.37 14.00 0.82
N ARG A 139 -1.63 15.32 0.89
CA ARG A 139 -0.76 16.27 1.62
C ARG A 139 -0.62 15.89 3.08
N THR A 140 -1.75 15.56 3.72
CA THR A 140 -1.77 15.19 5.14
C THR A 140 -1.06 13.87 5.38
N MET A 141 -1.32 12.85 4.56
CA MET A 141 -0.61 11.57 4.58
C MET A 141 0.91 11.77 4.51
N PHE A 142 1.38 12.49 3.49
CA PHE A 142 2.82 12.73 3.32
C PHE A 142 3.42 13.53 4.48
N ALA A 143 2.73 14.55 4.99
CA ALA A 143 3.20 15.36 6.12
C ALA A 143 3.31 14.53 7.41
N ALA A 144 2.36 13.63 7.67
CA ALA A 144 2.41 12.72 8.81
C ALA A 144 3.54 11.69 8.67
N CYS A 145 3.63 11.04 7.50
CA CYS A 145 4.63 10.00 7.25
C CYS A 145 6.06 10.56 7.21
N GLN A 146 6.27 11.80 6.76
CA GLN A 146 7.60 12.41 6.71
C GLN A 146 8.25 12.56 8.10
N LYS A 147 7.47 12.57 9.16
CA LYS A 147 7.96 12.60 10.56
C LYS A 147 8.44 11.21 11.04
N ARG A 148 8.32 10.19 10.23
CA ARG A 148 8.53 8.77 10.57
C ARG A 148 9.57 8.15 9.61
N GLU A 149 10.84 8.11 10.00
CA GLU A 149 11.95 7.60 9.18
C GLU A 149 11.78 6.13 8.76
N TRP A 150 10.96 5.38 9.50
CA TRP A 150 10.68 3.97 9.22
C TRP A 150 9.66 3.75 8.08
N VAL A 151 8.98 4.81 7.58
CA VAL A 151 8.09 4.71 6.42
C VAL A 151 8.89 4.85 5.14
N GLY A 152 9.11 3.73 4.44
CA GLY A 152 9.97 3.66 3.25
C GLY A 152 9.31 4.11 1.95
N GLY A 153 7.97 4.16 1.86
CA GLY A 153 7.30 4.55 0.62
C GLY A 153 5.83 4.21 0.52
N PHE A 154 5.28 4.40 -0.70
CA PHE A 154 3.85 4.24 -0.99
C PHE A 154 3.61 3.66 -2.38
N GLY A 155 2.69 2.69 -2.48
CA GLY A 155 1.97 2.34 -3.70
C GLY A 155 0.72 3.21 -3.79
N ILE A 156 0.65 4.08 -4.78
CA ILE A 156 -0.48 5.01 -4.90
C ILE A 156 -1.68 4.30 -5.57
N TRP A 157 -2.81 4.30 -4.91
CA TRP A 157 -4.08 3.82 -5.42
C TRP A 157 -4.98 5.00 -5.80
N GLU A 158 -5.18 5.32 -7.15
CA GLU A 158 -4.64 4.48 -8.20
C GLU A 158 -4.03 5.30 -9.34
N TRP A 159 -3.26 4.64 -10.17
CA TRP A 159 -2.80 5.11 -11.44
C TRP A 159 -3.18 4.09 -12.52
N ALA A 160 -4.10 4.44 -13.40
CA ALA A 160 -4.60 3.50 -14.39
C ALA A 160 -3.61 3.26 -15.54
N ALA A 161 -3.43 2.00 -15.93
CA ALA A 161 -2.43 1.58 -16.90
C ALA A 161 -2.65 2.10 -18.33
N TRP A 162 -3.88 2.49 -18.69
CA TRP A 162 -4.23 2.93 -20.05
C TRP A 162 -3.86 4.38 -20.38
N HIS A 163 -3.34 5.16 -19.43
CA HIS A 163 -2.95 6.55 -19.68
C HIS A 163 -1.69 6.71 -20.56
N GLY A 164 -1.01 5.61 -20.89
CA GLY A 164 0.13 5.59 -21.79
C GLY A 164 -0.19 5.86 -23.28
N ASP A 165 -1.46 5.88 -23.67
CA ASP A 165 -1.90 6.10 -25.04
C ASP A 165 -2.08 7.58 -25.42
N GLY A 166 -1.78 8.52 -24.51
CA GLY A 166 -1.91 9.96 -24.70
C GLY A 166 -3.34 10.49 -24.59
N THR A 167 -4.28 9.69 -24.08
CA THR A 167 -5.65 10.18 -23.83
C THR A 167 -5.64 11.29 -22.79
N LYS A 168 -6.51 12.28 -22.98
CA LYS A 168 -6.69 13.35 -21.98
C LYS A 168 -7.30 12.80 -20.71
N PRO A 169 -6.83 13.26 -19.53
CA PRO A 169 -7.40 12.83 -18.26
C PRO A 169 -8.90 13.18 -18.19
N VAL A 170 -9.69 12.25 -17.69
CA VAL A 170 -11.11 12.46 -17.43
C VAL A 170 -11.30 12.57 -15.92
N LYS A 171 -11.75 13.74 -15.46
CA LYS A 171 -12.04 13.97 -14.05
C LYS A 171 -13.29 13.19 -13.63
N ARG A 172 -13.11 12.15 -12.82
CA ARG A 172 -14.16 11.25 -12.34
C ARG A 172 -14.16 11.17 -10.82
N ASN A 173 -15.27 10.76 -10.26
CA ASN A 173 -15.43 10.46 -8.83
C ASN A 173 -14.82 9.08 -8.51
N ASP A 174 -13.51 8.98 -8.52
CA ASP A 174 -12.76 7.74 -8.32
C ASP A 174 -11.40 8.00 -7.65
N TYR A 175 -10.61 6.95 -7.46
CA TYR A 175 -9.27 7.00 -6.86
C TYR A 175 -8.20 7.51 -7.83
N GLU A 176 -8.44 7.48 -9.14
CA GLU A 176 -7.47 7.91 -10.15
C GLU A 176 -6.90 9.30 -9.81
N VAL A 177 -5.59 9.42 -9.85
CA VAL A 177 -4.90 10.69 -9.56
C VAL A 177 -4.48 11.45 -10.83
N TYR A 178 -4.45 10.79 -12.00
CA TYR A 178 -4.01 11.37 -13.25
C TYR A 178 -4.89 12.55 -13.67
N GLY A 179 -4.24 13.70 -13.89
CA GLY A 179 -4.92 14.92 -14.30
C GLY A 179 -5.71 15.64 -13.20
N LYS A 180 -5.56 15.24 -11.94
CA LYS A 180 -6.17 15.88 -10.76
C LYS A 180 -5.11 16.60 -9.92
N GLU A 181 -5.53 17.47 -8.98
CA GLU A 181 -4.61 18.16 -8.05
C GLU A 181 -3.73 17.21 -7.24
N ALA A 182 -4.22 16.01 -6.95
CA ALA A 182 -3.47 14.99 -6.21
C ALA A 182 -2.18 14.59 -6.93
N LEU A 183 -2.18 14.53 -8.27
CA LEU A 183 -0.99 14.21 -9.05
C LEU A 183 0.14 15.23 -8.79
N GLU A 184 -0.17 16.53 -8.74
CA GLU A 184 0.81 17.56 -8.47
C GLU A 184 1.41 17.42 -7.05
N VAL A 185 0.58 17.06 -6.07
CA VAL A 185 1.04 16.81 -4.70
C VAL A 185 2.02 15.64 -4.66
N ILE A 186 1.68 14.53 -5.32
CA ILE A 186 2.51 13.33 -5.40
C ILE A 186 3.82 13.65 -6.14
N TYR A 187 3.74 14.31 -7.30
CA TYR A 187 4.91 14.69 -8.10
C TYR A 187 5.89 15.53 -7.28
N ARG A 188 5.42 16.59 -6.62
CA ARG A 188 6.28 17.45 -5.80
C ARG A 188 6.95 16.67 -4.66
N LYS A 189 6.21 15.74 -4.03
CA LYS A 189 6.78 14.93 -2.95
C LYS A 189 7.93 14.05 -3.42
N TYR A 190 7.75 13.37 -4.54
CA TYR A 190 8.79 12.47 -5.07
C TYR A 190 9.94 13.22 -5.76
N SER A 191 9.70 14.39 -6.36
CA SER A 191 10.77 15.22 -6.96
C SER A 191 11.77 15.73 -5.92
N GLN A 192 11.32 16.00 -4.68
CA GLN A 192 12.19 16.42 -3.57
C GLN A 192 13.11 15.32 -3.04
N VAL A 193 12.86 14.06 -3.38
CA VAL A 193 13.68 12.91 -2.96
C VAL A 193 14.82 12.66 -3.96
N LEU A 194 14.72 13.22 -5.17
CA LEU A 194 15.68 13.03 -6.25
C LEU A 194 16.76 14.14 -6.32
N GLU A 195 16.64 15.18 -5.49
CA GLU A 195 17.62 16.25 -5.27
C GLU A 195 18.51 15.95 -4.04
#